data_a33b60170ce67e6cce357705619cbc1b
#
_entry.id   a33b60170ce67e6cce357705619cbc1b
#
_cell.length_a   1.000
_cell.length_b   1.000
_cell.length_c   1.000
_cell.angle_alpha   90.00
_cell.angle_beta   90.00
_cell.angle_gamma   90.00
#
_symmetry.space_group_name_H-M   'P 1'
#
loop_
_entity.id
_entity.type
_entity.pdbx_description
1 polymer ?
#
loop_
_entity_poly.entity_id
_entity_poly.type
_entity_poly.pdbx_seq_one_letter_code
_entity_poly.pdbx_strand_id
1 'polypeptide(L)'
;SYTKTVVFLKMDTQPGENIFIRGGTSNAHSSHCSPGPYQQASDPCAIPIVHNTTVPFVYDEYISWSQNDQYLDFEGAEEKQGTHDGQQAFGTPLAYSTNDKAAVEYQPLNKYGPGYWMAQIYMDCSKAEQGWFELKGYETPSVGWEPDVKQDSSCSGSVGGSAPFSAINHIAKCGAVNVFQW
;
A
#
# COMPACT_ATOMS: atom_id res chain seq x y z
N SER A 1 -0.46 -15.72 11.45
CA SER A 1 -0.88 -14.51 12.15
C SER A 1 -0.57 -13.27 11.33
N TYR A 2 -1.35 -12.25 11.53
CA TYR A 2 -1.22 -11.00 10.79
C TYR A 2 -0.42 -10.00 11.59
N THR A 3 0.44 -9.27 10.91
CA THR A 3 1.34 -8.31 11.54
C THR A 3 1.06 -6.90 11.00
N LYS A 4 1.03 -5.92 11.90
CA LYS A 4 0.80 -4.53 11.53
C LYS A 4 1.91 -4.02 10.63
N THR A 5 1.52 -3.50 9.47
CA THR A 5 2.43 -2.91 8.50
C THR A 5 1.90 -1.53 8.11
N VAL A 6 2.79 -0.57 8.02
CA VAL A 6 2.44 0.80 7.64
C VAL A 6 3.20 1.17 6.39
N VAL A 7 2.49 1.73 5.42
CA VAL A 7 3.09 2.24 4.19
C VAL A 7 2.77 3.73 4.08
N PHE A 8 3.81 4.52 3.88
CA PHE A 8 3.71 5.92 3.49
C PHE A 8 4.26 6.09 2.09
N LEU A 9 3.51 6.78 1.24
CA LEU A 9 3.95 7.13 -0.11
C LEU A 9 3.79 8.64 -0.28
N LYS A 10 4.91 9.33 -0.42
CA LYS A 10 4.92 10.78 -0.60
C LYS A 10 4.54 11.11 -2.03
N MET A 11 3.47 11.86 -2.19
CA MET A 11 3.08 12.41 -3.49
C MET A 11 2.35 13.74 -3.30
N ASP A 12 2.80 14.76 -4.00
CA ASP A 12 2.10 16.03 -4.03
C ASP A 12 0.90 15.91 -4.96
N THR A 13 -0.29 16.03 -4.39
CA THR A 13 -1.54 15.80 -5.11
C THR A 13 -2.37 17.07 -5.18
N GLN A 14 -3.25 17.12 -6.19
CA GLN A 14 -4.27 18.16 -6.32
C GLN A 14 -5.60 17.64 -5.78
N PRO A 15 -6.54 18.54 -5.42
CA PRO A 15 -7.88 18.09 -5.00
C PRO A 15 -8.52 17.20 -6.05
N GLY A 16 -9.10 16.08 -5.59
CA GLY A 16 -9.72 15.09 -6.46
C GLY A 16 -8.81 13.95 -6.88
N GLU A 17 -7.52 14.04 -6.63
CA GLU A 17 -6.61 12.92 -6.83
C GLU A 17 -6.68 11.98 -5.64
N ASN A 18 -6.58 10.68 -5.92
CA ASN A 18 -6.53 9.63 -4.91
C ASN A 18 -5.40 8.66 -5.22
N ILE A 19 -4.80 8.12 -4.17
CA ILE A 19 -3.67 7.20 -4.29
C ILE A 19 -4.06 5.85 -3.70
N PHE A 20 -3.75 4.83 -4.46
CA PHE A 20 -3.89 3.42 -4.05
C PHE A 20 -2.52 2.77 -4.13
N ILE A 21 -2.36 1.62 -3.50
CA ILE A 21 -1.21 0.75 -3.73
C ILE A 21 -1.68 -0.60 -4.26
N ARG A 22 -0.85 -1.18 -5.10
CA ARG A 22 -0.98 -2.56 -5.59
C ARG A 22 0.34 -3.25 -5.36
N GLY A 23 0.31 -4.54 -5.10
CA GLY A 23 1.55 -5.23 -4.82
C GLY A 23 1.34 -6.66 -4.39
N GLY A 24 2.33 -7.18 -3.71
CA GLY A 24 2.35 -8.55 -3.26
C GLY A 24 3.76 -9.12 -3.35
N THR A 25 3.86 -10.43 -3.54
CA THR A 25 5.14 -11.05 -3.87
C THR A 25 5.26 -11.18 -5.37
N SER A 26 6.48 -11.02 -5.89
CA SER A 26 6.73 -11.14 -7.32
C SER A 26 7.17 -12.57 -7.65
N ASN A 27 6.72 -13.09 -8.80
CA ASN A 27 7.19 -14.38 -9.28
C ASN A 27 8.70 -14.42 -9.55
N ALA A 28 9.31 -13.25 -9.68
CA ALA A 28 10.77 -13.15 -9.87
C ALA A 28 11.54 -13.47 -8.58
N HIS A 29 10.93 -13.30 -7.42
CA HIS A 29 11.61 -13.37 -6.13
C HIS A 29 10.95 -14.31 -5.13
N SER A 30 9.81 -14.90 -5.48
CA SER A 30 9.05 -15.75 -4.59
C SER A 30 8.97 -17.17 -5.12
N SER A 31 9.19 -18.14 -4.25
CA SER A 31 9.07 -19.55 -4.60
C SER A 31 7.63 -20.05 -4.65
N HIS A 32 6.68 -19.29 -4.08
CA HIS A 32 5.28 -19.70 -4.02
C HIS A 32 4.37 -18.92 -4.96
N CYS A 33 4.93 -18.01 -5.73
CA CYS A 33 4.19 -17.14 -6.64
C CYS A 33 4.58 -17.47 -8.08
N SER A 34 3.60 -17.68 -8.94
CA SER A 34 3.83 -17.98 -10.36
C SER A 34 3.51 -16.76 -11.22
N PRO A 35 4.00 -16.72 -12.49
CA PRO A 35 3.66 -15.62 -13.39
C PRO A 35 2.15 -15.46 -13.56
N GLY A 36 1.72 -14.24 -13.82
CA GLY A 36 0.32 -13.89 -13.99
C GLY A 36 -0.52 -14.83 -14.86
N PRO A 37 -1.80 -14.60 -14.98
CA PRO A 37 -2.47 -13.39 -14.48
C PRO A 37 -2.55 -13.36 -12.96
N TYR A 38 -2.37 -12.19 -12.41
CA TYR A 38 -2.47 -11.98 -10.96
C TYR A 38 -3.94 -11.77 -10.63
N GLN A 39 -4.53 -12.73 -9.93
CA GLN A 39 -5.94 -12.70 -9.53
C GLN A 39 -6.02 -12.62 -8.01
N GLN A 40 -6.86 -11.76 -7.49
CA GLN A 40 -6.90 -11.37 -6.09
C GLN A 40 -6.84 -12.55 -5.10
N ALA A 41 -7.97 -13.16 -4.86
CA ALA A 41 -8.10 -14.14 -3.79
C ALA A 41 -7.42 -15.48 -4.09
N SER A 42 -7.31 -15.84 -5.37
CA SER A 42 -6.74 -17.12 -5.79
C SER A 42 -5.27 -16.99 -6.22
N ASP A 43 -4.74 -15.80 -6.28
CA ASP A 43 -3.37 -15.56 -6.73
C ASP A 43 -2.39 -15.84 -5.60
N PRO A 44 -1.43 -16.76 -5.81
CA PRO A 44 -0.41 -17.02 -4.79
C PRO A 44 0.54 -15.83 -4.57
N CYS A 45 0.54 -14.82 -5.44
CA CYS A 45 1.31 -13.58 -5.25
C CYS A 45 0.60 -12.59 -4.35
N ALA A 46 -0.69 -12.72 -4.15
CA ALA A 46 -1.45 -11.83 -3.28
C ALA A 46 -1.13 -12.06 -1.81
N ILE A 47 -1.17 -11.00 -1.03
CA ILE A 47 -0.95 -11.06 0.42
C ILE A 47 -2.26 -10.69 1.12
N PRO A 48 -2.82 -11.58 1.93
CA PRO A 48 -4.01 -11.25 2.73
C PRO A 48 -3.77 -10.09 3.67
N ILE A 49 -4.72 -9.18 3.73
CA ILE A 49 -4.65 -7.98 4.57
C ILE A 49 -5.96 -7.74 5.29
N VAL A 50 -5.87 -6.98 6.39
CA VAL A 50 -7.02 -6.40 7.09
C VAL A 50 -6.68 -4.95 7.39
N HIS A 51 -7.55 -4.04 7.00
CA HIS A 51 -7.38 -2.64 7.36
C HIS A 51 -7.53 -2.43 8.85
N ASN A 52 -6.60 -1.66 9.41
CA ASN A 52 -6.66 -1.29 10.82
C ASN A 52 -6.32 0.19 10.96
N THR A 53 -7.34 1.01 10.90
CA THR A 53 -7.22 2.44 11.10
C THR A 53 -7.66 2.75 12.53
N THR A 54 -6.69 2.94 13.41
CA THR A 54 -6.96 3.29 14.82
C THR A 54 -7.13 4.78 15.02
N VAL A 55 -6.67 5.57 14.06
CA VAL A 55 -6.86 7.02 14.06
C VAL A 55 -7.95 7.33 13.05
N PRO A 56 -8.90 8.19 13.39
CA PRO A 56 -9.98 8.51 12.48
C PRO A 56 -9.43 9.05 11.16
N PHE A 57 -9.70 8.34 10.08
CA PHE A 57 -9.54 8.90 8.76
C PHE A 57 -10.75 9.77 8.48
N VAL A 58 -10.49 10.97 8.02
CA VAL A 58 -11.56 11.94 7.76
C VAL A 58 -12.13 11.80 6.35
N TYR A 59 -11.64 10.83 5.59
CA TYR A 59 -12.01 10.67 4.20
C TYR A 59 -13.01 9.53 4.02
N ASP A 60 -14.21 9.88 3.60
CA ASP A 60 -15.25 8.88 3.32
C ASP A 60 -14.82 7.91 2.22
N GLU A 61 -14.07 8.40 1.23
CA GLU A 61 -13.53 7.57 0.16
C GLU A 61 -12.63 6.46 0.71
N TYR A 62 -11.74 6.77 1.65
CA TYR A 62 -10.88 5.74 2.26
C TYR A 62 -11.74 4.69 2.97
N ILE A 63 -12.70 5.13 3.77
CA ILE A 63 -13.57 4.23 4.53
C ILE A 63 -14.35 3.33 3.58
N SER A 64 -14.90 3.89 2.52
CA SER A 64 -15.68 3.12 1.53
C SER A 64 -14.81 2.12 0.78
N TRP A 65 -13.66 2.56 0.28
CA TRP A 65 -12.78 1.70 -0.53
C TRP A 65 -12.03 0.65 0.30
N SER A 66 -11.90 0.83 1.61
CA SER A 66 -11.30 -0.20 2.46
C SER A 66 -12.23 -1.35 2.78
N GLN A 67 -13.54 -1.19 2.55
CA GLN A 67 -14.51 -2.25 2.77
C GLN A 67 -14.28 -3.40 1.80
N ASN A 68 -14.10 -4.60 2.34
CA ASN A 68 -13.82 -5.82 1.58
C ASN A 68 -12.53 -5.77 0.75
N ASP A 69 -11.63 -4.87 1.08
CA ASP A 69 -10.26 -4.89 0.57
C ASP A 69 -9.46 -5.87 1.43
N GLN A 70 -9.34 -7.11 0.95
CA GLN A 70 -8.83 -8.23 1.73
C GLN A 70 -7.47 -8.74 1.25
N TYR A 71 -6.97 -8.19 0.15
CA TYR A 71 -5.71 -8.62 -0.43
C TYR A 71 -4.93 -7.43 -0.96
N LEU A 72 -3.64 -7.42 -0.70
CA LEU A 72 -2.70 -6.63 -1.48
C LEU A 72 -2.29 -7.48 -2.66
N ASP A 73 -2.64 -7.05 -3.86
CA ASP A 73 -2.40 -7.79 -5.08
C ASP A 73 -2.11 -6.85 -6.25
N PHE A 74 -1.58 -7.39 -7.34
CA PHE A 74 -1.22 -6.59 -8.52
C PHE A 74 -2.41 -6.31 -9.44
N GLU A 75 -3.51 -7.00 -9.27
CA GLU A 75 -4.75 -6.74 -10.03
C GLU A 75 -5.48 -5.50 -9.53
N GLY A 76 -5.34 -5.18 -8.26
CA GLY A 76 -5.93 -3.98 -7.69
C GLY A 76 -7.17 -4.26 -6.85
N ALA A 77 -8.36 -3.88 -7.35
CA ALA A 77 -9.58 -3.98 -6.55
C ALA A 77 -10.14 -5.40 -6.52
N GLU A 78 -10.66 -5.80 -5.37
CA GLU A 78 -11.44 -7.02 -5.23
C GLU A 78 -12.84 -6.84 -5.80
N GLU A 79 -13.45 -7.94 -6.25
CA GLU A 79 -14.78 -7.92 -6.87
C GLU A 79 -15.84 -7.24 -6.01
N LYS A 80 -15.78 -7.42 -4.70
CA LYS A 80 -16.78 -6.88 -3.76
C LYS A 80 -16.25 -5.71 -2.94
N GLN A 81 -15.16 -5.11 -3.35
CA GLN A 81 -14.61 -3.97 -2.65
C GLN A 81 -15.57 -2.78 -2.74
N GLY A 82 -15.61 -1.97 -1.68
CA GLY A 82 -16.51 -0.83 -1.60
C GLY A 82 -16.27 0.21 -2.68
N THR A 83 -17.31 0.99 -2.96
CA THR A 83 -17.25 2.11 -3.91
C THR A 83 -17.52 3.42 -3.18
N HIS A 84 -17.09 4.53 -3.78
CA HIS A 84 -17.34 5.87 -3.27
C HIS A 84 -17.85 6.75 -4.41
N ASP A 85 -19.03 7.31 -4.25
CA ASP A 85 -19.71 8.14 -5.27
C ASP A 85 -19.71 7.48 -6.65
N GLY A 86 -19.99 6.18 -6.68
CA GLY A 86 -20.02 5.41 -7.91
C GLY A 86 -18.64 5.06 -8.48
N GLN A 87 -17.56 5.48 -7.84
CA GLN A 87 -16.21 5.16 -8.28
C GLN A 87 -15.70 3.91 -7.57
N GLN A 88 -15.16 2.99 -8.34
CA GLN A 88 -14.53 1.80 -7.79
C GLN A 88 -13.14 2.14 -7.23
N ALA A 89 -12.66 1.31 -6.32
CA ALA A 89 -11.26 1.35 -5.89
C ALA A 89 -10.34 0.86 -7.03
N PHE A 90 -9.09 1.29 -6.98
CA PHE A 90 -8.06 0.87 -7.94
C PHE A 90 -6.91 0.14 -7.24
N GLY A 91 -7.19 -0.42 -6.09
CA GLY A 91 -6.24 -1.15 -5.27
C GLY A 91 -6.56 -0.96 -3.80
N THR A 92 -5.55 -1.11 -2.95
CA THR A 92 -5.65 -0.81 -1.53
C THR A 92 -5.58 0.72 -1.36
N PRO A 93 -6.61 1.35 -0.79
CA PRO A 93 -6.63 2.80 -0.68
C PRO A 93 -5.60 3.31 0.32
N LEU A 94 -5.02 4.46 0.00
CA LEU A 94 -4.26 5.24 0.95
C LEU A 94 -5.06 6.48 1.35
N ALA A 95 -4.77 7.00 2.54
CA ALA A 95 -5.33 8.26 3.00
C ALA A 95 -4.24 9.32 3.09
N TYR A 96 -4.56 10.52 2.63
CA TYR A 96 -3.65 11.66 2.79
C TYR A 96 -3.35 11.90 4.27
N SER A 97 -2.11 12.19 4.61
CA SER A 97 -1.73 12.49 5.98
C SER A 97 -0.70 13.60 6.08
N THR A 98 -0.64 14.20 7.25
CA THR A 98 0.33 15.23 7.61
C THR A 98 0.81 14.99 9.05
N ASN A 99 1.95 15.59 9.36
CA ASN A 99 2.48 15.62 10.73
C ASN A 99 2.02 16.85 11.52
N ASP A 100 1.20 17.70 10.93
CA ASP A 100 0.69 18.90 11.61
C ASP A 100 -0.45 18.53 12.54
N LYS A 101 -0.21 18.64 13.85
CA LYS A 101 -1.19 18.27 14.89
C LYS A 101 -2.46 19.12 14.85
N ALA A 102 -2.42 20.29 14.23
CA ALA A 102 -3.59 21.17 14.11
C ALA A 102 -4.47 20.82 12.90
N ALA A 103 -3.97 20.01 11.96
CA ALA A 103 -4.71 19.64 10.78
C ALA A 103 -5.65 18.46 11.04
N VAL A 104 -6.78 18.41 10.32
CA VAL A 104 -7.71 17.28 10.41
C VAL A 104 -7.10 16.00 9.88
N GLU A 105 -6.15 16.11 8.95
CA GLU A 105 -5.46 14.98 8.31
C GLU A 105 -4.25 14.49 9.14
N TYR A 106 -4.11 14.98 10.36
CA TYR A 106 -3.01 14.57 11.24
C TYR A 106 -3.06 13.08 11.52
N GLN A 107 -1.92 12.43 11.36
CA GLN A 107 -1.73 11.02 11.73
C GLN A 107 -0.50 10.92 12.65
N PRO A 108 -0.65 10.31 13.84
CA PRO A 108 0.46 10.26 14.81
C PRO A 108 1.69 9.52 14.29
N LEU A 109 1.52 8.55 13.40
CA LEU A 109 2.64 7.82 12.81
C LEU A 109 3.37 8.61 11.75
N ASN A 110 2.75 9.66 11.21
CA ASN A 110 3.41 10.51 10.22
C ASN A 110 4.33 11.51 10.94
N LYS A 111 5.62 11.22 10.92
CA LYS A 111 6.67 12.08 11.48
C LYS A 111 7.47 12.76 10.37
N TYR A 112 6.97 12.75 9.14
CA TYR A 112 7.75 13.07 7.95
C TYR A 112 7.33 14.38 7.30
N GLY A 113 6.04 14.71 7.31
CA GLY A 113 5.55 15.95 6.74
C GLY A 113 4.20 15.82 6.06
N PRO A 114 3.73 16.88 5.39
CA PRO A 114 2.52 16.80 4.59
C PRO A 114 2.76 16.01 3.31
N GLY A 115 1.67 15.52 2.72
CA GLY A 115 1.72 14.83 1.43
C GLY A 115 2.12 13.37 1.50
N TYR A 116 2.15 12.77 2.68
CA TYR A 116 2.40 11.34 2.84
C TYR A 116 1.08 10.60 2.88
N TRP A 117 0.78 9.91 1.79
CA TRP A 117 -0.39 9.04 1.69
C TRP A 117 -0.11 7.76 2.44
N MET A 118 -1.07 7.29 3.22
CA MET A 118 -0.81 6.30 4.26
C MET A 118 -1.82 5.16 4.24
N ALA A 119 -1.35 3.94 4.44
CA ALA A 119 -2.17 2.80 4.83
C ALA A 119 -1.59 2.16 6.09
N GLN A 120 -2.47 1.75 6.99
CA GLN A 120 -2.13 0.98 8.16
C GLN A 120 -2.94 -0.31 8.10
N ILE A 121 -2.25 -1.42 7.88
CA ILE A 121 -2.90 -2.70 7.62
C ILE A 121 -2.23 -3.80 8.43
N TYR A 122 -2.99 -4.85 8.73
CA TYR A 122 -2.44 -6.11 9.20
C TYR A 122 -2.24 -7.01 8.00
N MET A 123 -1.05 -7.59 7.86
CA MET A 123 -0.67 -8.42 6.72
C MET A 123 -0.27 -9.81 7.18
N ASP A 124 -0.60 -10.80 6.37
CA ASP A 124 -0.09 -12.15 6.55
C ASP A 124 1.35 -12.22 6.06
N CYS A 125 2.28 -11.96 6.95
CA CYS A 125 3.71 -11.91 6.61
C CYS A 125 4.29 -13.28 6.22
N SER A 126 3.57 -14.37 6.45
CA SER A 126 4.01 -15.69 5.98
C SER A 126 3.99 -15.77 4.44
N LYS A 127 3.23 -14.88 3.79
CA LYS A 127 3.18 -14.79 2.33
C LYS A 127 4.24 -13.87 1.72
N ALA A 128 4.93 -13.11 2.57
CA ALA A 128 6.02 -12.25 2.10
C ALA A 128 7.28 -13.07 1.81
N GLU A 129 8.13 -12.59 0.91
CA GLU A 129 9.39 -13.26 0.59
C GLU A 129 10.47 -12.82 1.56
N GLN A 130 10.85 -13.73 2.45
CA GLN A 130 11.83 -13.43 3.53
C GLN A 130 11.44 -12.21 4.36
N GLY A 131 10.14 -11.98 4.52
CA GLY A 131 9.61 -10.84 5.26
C GLY A 131 9.47 -9.56 4.44
N TRP A 132 9.74 -9.59 3.14
CA TRP A 132 9.63 -8.43 2.25
C TRP A 132 8.59 -8.66 1.16
N PHE A 133 8.04 -7.56 0.66
CA PHE A 133 7.06 -7.59 -0.43
C PHE A 133 7.23 -6.36 -1.31
N GLU A 134 6.56 -6.36 -2.47
CA GLU A 134 6.69 -5.28 -3.45
C GLU A 134 5.39 -4.51 -3.55
N LEU A 135 5.50 -3.22 -3.85
CA LEU A 135 4.34 -2.38 -4.12
C LEU A 135 4.67 -1.23 -5.07
N LYS A 136 3.64 -0.74 -5.72
CA LYS A 136 3.64 0.53 -6.46
C LYS A 136 2.40 1.32 -6.15
N GLY A 137 2.50 2.64 -6.26
CA GLY A 137 1.37 3.52 -6.21
C GLY A 137 0.55 3.46 -7.50
N TYR A 138 -0.73 3.78 -7.36
CA TYR A 138 -1.66 3.93 -8.48
C TYR A 138 -2.49 5.17 -8.22
N GLU A 139 -2.39 6.16 -9.08
CA GLU A 139 -3.09 7.43 -8.92
C GLU A 139 -4.30 7.50 -9.84
N THR A 140 -5.37 8.05 -9.33
CA THR A 140 -6.54 8.41 -10.11
C THR A 140 -6.80 9.91 -9.96
N PRO A 141 -7.37 10.58 -10.96
CA PRO A 141 -8.04 10.02 -12.14
C PRO A 141 -7.16 9.91 -13.39
N SER A 142 -5.89 10.31 -13.38
CA SER A 142 -5.20 10.56 -14.63
C SER A 142 -3.86 9.86 -14.85
N VAL A 143 -3.07 9.62 -13.82
CA VAL A 143 -1.70 9.11 -13.99
C VAL A 143 -1.65 7.59 -14.09
N GLY A 144 -2.43 6.89 -13.24
CA GLY A 144 -2.37 5.44 -13.16
C GLY A 144 -1.15 4.94 -12.39
N TRP A 145 -0.47 3.95 -12.93
CA TRP A 145 0.67 3.32 -12.28
C TRP A 145 1.82 4.29 -12.04
N GLU A 146 2.41 4.19 -10.86
CA GLU A 146 3.72 4.76 -10.61
C GLU A 146 4.74 4.17 -11.58
N PRO A 147 5.64 5.00 -12.17
CA PRO A 147 6.71 4.47 -13.03
C PRO A 147 7.63 3.49 -12.29
N ASP A 148 8.34 2.66 -13.04
CA ASP A 148 9.31 1.76 -12.47
C ASP A 148 10.30 2.51 -11.58
N VAL A 149 10.56 1.98 -10.40
CA VAL A 149 11.51 2.56 -9.46
C VAL A 149 12.82 1.81 -9.53
N LYS A 150 13.91 2.53 -9.39
CA LYS A 150 15.24 1.94 -9.26
C LYS A 150 15.61 1.93 -7.79
N GLN A 151 14.98 1.02 -7.08
CA GLN A 151 15.18 0.93 -5.66
C GLN A 151 15.67 -0.45 -5.31
N ASP A 152 16.90 -0.49 -4.82
CA ASP A 152 17.49 -1.76 -4.41
C ASP A 152 17.02 -2.19 -3.04
N SER A 153 16.16 -1.48 -2.41
CA SER A 153 15.74 -1.86 -1.10
C SER A 153 16.08 -0.90 -0.02
N SER A 154 15.38 0.05 0.19
CA SER A 154 15.46 0.63 1.51
C SER A 154 14.14 1.19 1.86
N CYS A 155 13.70 0.92 3.02
CA CYS A 155 12.65 1.71 3.61
C CYS A 155 13.27 2.57 4.68
N SER A 156 12.71 3.75 4.88
CA SER A 156 12.92 4.50 6.08
C SER A 156 11.78 4.19 7.05
N GLY A 157 11.72 4.84 8.17
CA GLY A 157 10.73 4.54 9.20
C GLY A 157 11.31 3.65 10.28
N SER A 158 10.58 2.60 10.69
CA SER A 158 11.03 1.76 11.81
C SER A 158 12.08 0.73 11.42
N VAL A 159 12.25 0.46 10.12
CA VAL A 159 13.23 -0.49 9.61
C VAL A 159 14.01 0.16 8.49
N GLY A 160 15.27 0.37 8.71
CA GLY A 160 16.20 0.67 7.62
C GLY A 160 16.76 -0.63 7.08
N GLY A 161 17.56 -0.56 6.05
CA GLY A 161 18.34 -1.67 5.57
C GLY A 161 17.97 -2.12 4.18
N SER A 162 18.43 -3.32 3.85
CA SER A 162 18.38 -3.83 2.49
C SER A 162 17.53 -5.06 2.39
N ALA A 163 16.65 -5.10 1.39
CA ALA A 163 15.93 -6.30 1.03
C ALA A 163 16.89 -7.35 0.45
N PRO A 164 16.49 -8.62 0.48
CA PRO A 164 17.32 -9.69 -0.09
C PRO A 164 17.31 -9.72 -1.61
N PHE A 165 16.58 -8.82 -2.26
CA PHE A 165 16.46 -8.79 -3.73
C PHE A 165 16.28 -7.36 -4.21
N SER A 166 16.41 -7.15 -5.52
CA SER A 166 16.12 -5.89 -6.20
C SER A 166 14.83 -6.02 -7.01
N ALA A 167 14.15 -4.92 -7.23
CA ALA A 167 12.91 -4.90 -8.01
C ALA A 167 12.72 -3.55 -8.72
N ILE A 168 11.77 -3.53 -9.65
CA ILE A 168 11.31 -2.29 -10.28
C ILE A 168 10.15 -1.65 -9.50
N ASN A 169 9.75 -2.26 -8.40
CA ASN A 169 8.75 -1.76 -7.46
C ASN A 169 9.44 -1.31 -6.18
N HIS A 170 8.71 -0.56 -5.36
CA HIS A 170 9.14 -0.34 -3.99
C HIS A 170 9.16 -1.67 -3.23
N ILE A 171 10.16 -1.85 -2.38
CA ILE A 171 10.30 -3.06 -1.57
C ILE A 171 10.06 -2.68 -0.11
N ALA A 172 9.04 -3.29 0.48
CA ALA A 172 8.59 -2.97 1.83
C ALA A 172 8.82 -4.15 2.77
N LYS A 173 9.10 -3.84 4.03
CA LYS A 173 9.24 -4.85 5.07
C LYS A 173 7.90 -5.07 5.74
N CYS A 174 7.44 -6.32 5.73
CA CYS A 174 6.25 -6.71 6.46
C CYS A 174 6.47 -6.54 7.96
N GLY A 175 5.50 -5.94 8.65
CA GLY A 175 5.60 -5.70 10.09
C GLY A 175 6.36 -4.42 10.46
N ALA A 176 6.61 -3.53 9.53
CA ALA A 176 7.39 -2.32 9.76
C ALA A 176 6.64 -1.08 9.26
N VAL A 177 7.19 0.09 9.59
CA VAL A 177 6.79 1.36 8.99
C VAL A 177 7.71 1.61 7.79
N ASN A 178 7.11 1.71 6.61
CA ASN A 178 7.82 1.87 5.35
C ASN A 178 7.48 3.24 4.75
N VAL A 179 8.49 3.96 4.30
CA VAL A 179 8.33 5.32 3.79
C VAL A 179 8.95 5.42 2.41
N PHE A 180 8.14 5.76 1.43
CA PHE A 180 8.54 5.86 0.03
C PHE A 180 8.18 7.20 -0.54
N GLN A 181 8.75 7.51 -1.68
CA GLN A 181 8.43 8.69 -2.46
C GLN A 181 8.11 8.30 -3.90
N TRP A 182 6.99 8.81 -4.38
CA TRP A 182 6.61 8.68 -5.79
C TRP A 182 7.56 9.47 -6.68
#